data_f791643ce5ba9013c4c4d79c5b2bdffc
#
_entry.id   f791643ce5ba9013c4c4d79c5b2bdffc
#
_cell.length_a   1.000
_cell.length_b   1.000
_cell.length_c   1.000
_cell.angle_alpha   90.00
_cell.angle_beta   90.00
_cell.angle_gamma   90.00
#
_symmetry.space_group_name_H-M   'P 1'
#
loop_
_entity.id
_entity.type
_entity.pdbx_description
1 polymer ?
#
loop_
_entity_poly.entity_id
_entity_poly.type
_entity_poly.pdbx_seq_one_letter_code
_entity_poly.pdbx_strand_id
1 'polypeptide(L)'
;MNQRTIKTAIAVTGTGLHSGQPVDLEFHPQPINTGIIFERSDIAGSEPIPASAFLVQDTMMSSNLVFGGTRVGTVEHLLSAIAGLGVDNLLIRVSASEIPIMDGSAAPFVGLLLQAGFCEQEAAKRFIKIVRPVRVKVDDKWAELRPYDGFELNFEIDFDHPAINKDFQHAQLQFSTQNFIEQLSSARTFGFLRDIEALRQNNLALGGSMDNAIVIDDANILNEEGLRFNDEFVRHKILDALGDLYLIGYPILGRFNAYKSGHALNNMLVREILSDPSNFEIVTFDDNVSCPIEYLPLNRITVEG
;
A
#
# COMPACT_ATOMS: atom_id res chain seq x y z
N MET A 1 1.84 -21.95 -8.51
CA MET A 1 2.34 -20.93 -7.54
C MET A 1 1.57 -21.04 -6.23
N ASN A 2 2.25 -21.08 -5.11
CA ASN A 2 1.67 -21.24 -3.78
C ASN A 2 1.59 -19.94 -2.99
N GLN A 3 0.77 -19.95 -1.94
CA GLN A 3 0.66 -18.86 -0.98
C GLN A 3 1.98 -18.68 -0.20
N ARG A 4 2.18 -17.47 0.37
CA ARG A 4 3.36 -17.11 1.16
C ARG A 4 2.95 -16.47 2.49
N THR A 5 3.74 -16.79 3.51
CA THR A 5 3.80 -16.05 4.78
C THR A 5 5.26 -15.77 5.13
N ILE A 6 5.51 -15.00 6.18
CA ILE A 6 6.87 -14.79 6.69
C ILE A 6 7.36 -16.06 7.44
N LYS A 7 8.68 -16.25 7.46
CA LYS A 7 9.31 -17.41 8.10
C LYS A 7 9.44 -17.25 9.62
N THR A 8 9.80 -16.05 10.07
CA THR A 8 10.00 -15.71 11.48
C THR A 8 9.27 -14.43 11.83
N ALA A 9 8.74 -14.35 13.06
CA ALA A 9 8.18 -13.10 13.55
C ALA A 9 9.26 -12.03 13.65
N ILE A 10 8.89 -10.78 13.36
CA ILE A 10 9.77 -9.61 13.45
C ILE A 10 9.00 -8.41 13.99
N ALA A 11 9.69 -7.52 14.67
CA ALA A 11 9.11 -6.31 15.26
C ALA A 11 9.96 -5.08 14.97
N VAL A 12 9.31 -3.93 15.00
CA VAL A 12 9.94 -2.60 14.89
C VAL A 12 9.13 -1.59 15.70
N THR A 13 9.79 -0.57 16.19
CA THR A 13 9.15 0.62 16.76
C THR A 13 9.35 1.80 15.83
N GLY A 14 8.30 2.57 15.59
CA GLY A 14 8.33 3.80 14.80
C GLY A 14 7.42 4.87 15.40
N THR A 15 7.12 5.91 14.62
CA THR A 15 6.27 7.03 15.04
C THR A 15 5.01 7.08 14.16
N GLY A 16 3.84 7.27 14.76
CA GLY A 16 2.61 7.52 14.03
C GLY A 16 2.64 8.89 13.34
N LEU A 17 2.28 8.95 12.05
CA LEU A 17 2.28 10.19 11.29
C LEU A 17 1.31 11.22 11.89
N HIS A 18 0.10 10.77 12.21
CA HIS A 18 -0.97 11.67 12.66
C HIS A 18 -0.89 11.93 14.15
N SER A 19 -0.68 10.90 14.96
CA SER A 19 -0.63 11.00 16.42
C SER A 19 0.69 11.55 16.99
N GLY A 20 1.81 11.37 16.27
CA GLY A 20 3.15 11.67 16.78
C GLY A 20 3.60 10.73 17.91
N GLN A 21 2.86 9.66 18.20
CA GLN A 21 3.15 8.75 19.29
C GLN A 21 4.03 7.59 18.82
N PRO A 22 4.84 6.99 19.73
CA PRO A 22 5.53 5.74 19.45
C PRO A 22 4.54 4.62 19.15
N VAL A 23 4.87 3.79 18.15
CA VAL A 23 4.07 2.66 17.70
C VAL A 23 4.96 1.44 17.58
N ASP A 24 4.65 0.39 18.33
CA ASP A 24 5.25 -0.92 18.16
C ASP A 24 4.45 -1.70 17.12
N LEU A 25 5.15 -2.27 16.16
CA LEU A 25 4.60 -3.03 15.06
C LEU A 25 5.26 -4.41 15.02
N GLU A 26 4.47 -5.46 15.05
CA GLU A 26 4.94 -6.85 14.99
C GLU A 26 4.29 -7.56 13.82
N PHE A 27 5.08 -8.35 13.10
CA PHE A 27 4.62 -9.26 12.04
C PHE A 27 4.74 -10.70 12.49
N HIS A 28 3.67 -11.48 12.34
CA HIS A 28 3.63 -12.88 12.70
C HIS A 28 3.14 -13.74 11.52
N PRO A 29 3.76 -14.91 11.26
CA PRO A 29 3.28 -15.81 10.23
C PRO A 29 1.87 -16.28 10.54
N GLN A 30 1.06 -16.49 9.49
CA GLN A 30 -0.30 -17.00 9.61
C GLN A 30 -0.51 -18.27 8.78
N PRO A 31 -1.48 -19.13 9.16
CA PRO A 31 -1.88 -20.28 8.36
C PRO A 31 -2.38 -19.90 6.96
N ILE A 32 -2.48 -20.92 6.09
CA ILE A 32 -3.06 -20.78 4.75
C ILE A 32 -4.48 -20.19 4.79
N ASN A 33 -4.81 -19.38 3.78
CA ASN A 33 -6.13 -18.78 3.59
C ASN A 33 -6.61 -17.84 4.71
N THR A 34 -5.71 -17.35 5.55
CA THR A 34 -6.05 -16.39 6.63
C THR A 34 -6.15 -14.97 6.08
N GLY A 35 -5.35 -14.64 5.06
CA GLY A 35 -5.23 -13.27 4.55
C GLY A 35 -4.40 -12.36 5.47
N ILE A 36 -4.51 -11.07 5.26
CA ILE A 36 -3.84 -10.05 6.08
C ILE A 36 -4.79 -9.60 7.18
N ILE A 37 -4.33 -9.69 8.43
CA ILE A 37 -5.13 -9.38 9.62
C ILE A 37 -4.35 -8.39 10.48
N PHE A 38 -5.03 -7.34 10.95
CA PHE A 38 -4.53 -6.41 11.95
C PHE A 38 -5.12 -6.71 13.32
N GLU A 39 -4.32 -6.52 14.37
CA GLU A 39 -4.72 -6.65 15.78
C GLU A 39 -4.16 -5.46 16.58
N ARG A 40 -4.98 -4.83 17.40
CA ARG A 40 -4.56 -3.78 18.34
C ARG A 40 -4.04 -4.42 19.63
N SER A 41 -2.71 -4.46 19.77
CA SER A 41 -2.06 -5.09 20.92
C SER A 41 -2.19 -4.28 22.22
N ASP A 42 -2.51 -3.01 22.13
CA ASP A 42 -2.76 -2.10 23.28
C ASP A 42 -4.19 -2.17 23.82
N ILE A 43 -5.11 -2.85 23.10
CA ILE A 43 -6.53 -3.00 23.49
C ILE A 43 -6.78 -4.47 23.85
N ALA A 44 -6.96 -4.73 25.15
CA ALA A 44 -7.27 -6.09 25.60
C ALA A 44 -8.59 -6.60 25.00
N GLY A 45 -8.53 -7.75 24.32
CA GLY A 45 -9.70 -8.36 23.69
C GLY A 45 -10.18 -7.65 22.41
N SER A 46 -9.31 -6.86 21.77
CA SER A 46 -9.64 -6.28 20.46
C SER A 46 -9.93 -7.39 19.45
N GLU A 47 -10.98 -7.19 18.64
CA GLU A 47 -11.30 -8.10 17.54
C GLU A 47 -10.28 -7.95 16.42
N PRO A 48 -9.81 -9.06 15.80
CA PRO A 48 -8.96 -9.00 14.62
C PRO A 48 -9.66 -8.28 13.47
N ILE A 49 -8.94 -7.37 12.79
CA ILE A 49 -9.45 -6.56 11.69
C ILE A 49 -8.90 -7.13 10.37
N PRO A 50 -9.70 -7.81 9.55
CA PRO A 50 -9.26 -8.23 8.22
C PRO A 50 -8.93 -7.02 7.32
N ALA A 51 -7.88 -7.12 6.51
CA ALA A 51 -7.59 -6.14 5.48
C ALA A 51 -8.64 -6.25 4.36
N SER A 52 -9.66 -5.42 4.45
CA SER A 52 -10.80 -5.44 3.52
C SER A 52 -11.26 -4.03 3.17
N ALA A 53 -11.55 -3.80 1.89
CA ALA A 53 -12.08 -2.53 1.40
C ALA A 53 -13.41 -2.15 2.06
N PHE A 54 -14.19 -3.13 2.51
CA PHE A 54 -15.48 -2.88 3.19
C PHE A 54 -15.31 -2.36 4.63
N LEU A 55 -14.12 -2.50 5.21
CA LEU A 55 -13.79 -2.00 6.54
C LEU A 55 -13.12 -0.63 6.53
N VAL A 56 -12.80 -0.08 5.36
CA VAL A 56 -12.34 1.30 5.22
C VAL A 56 -13.51 2.24 5.48
N GLN A 57 -13.45 3.02 6.55
CA GLN A 57 -14.51 3.97 6.93
C GLN A 57 -14.09 5.44 6.80
N ASP A 58 -12.78 5.70 6.84
CA ASP A 58 -12.22 7.03 6.72
C ASP A 58 -11.04 6.99 5.76
N THR A 59 -11.01 7.94 4.82
CA THR A 59 -9.98 8.08 3.79
C THR A 59 -9.35 9.47 3.79
N MET A 60 -9.52 10.21 4.87
CA MET A 60 -8.89 11.52 5.03
C MET A 60 -7.41 11.34 5.33
N MET A 61 -6.57 11.72 4.38
CA MET A 61 -5.10 11.65 4.40
C MET A 61 -4.49 10.23 4.45
N SER A 62 -5.27 9.19 4.66
CA SER A 62 -4.81 7.78 4.71
C SER A 62 -5.98 6.81 4.61
N SER A 63 -5.70 5.53 4.36
CA SER A 63 -6.70 4.47 4.44
C SER A 63 -6.80 3.94 5.88
N ASN A 64 -8.03 4.00 6.45
CA ASN A 64 -8.27 3.65 7.84
C ASN A 64 -9.30 2.53 7.95
N LEU A 65 -8.86 1.39 8.48
CA LEU A 65 -9.69 0.23 8.75
C LEU A 65 -10.38 0.38 10.11
N VAL A 66 -11.69 0.12 10.16
CA VAL A 66 -12.47 0.15 11.41
C VAL A 66 -13.34 -1.09 11.50
N PHE A 67 -13.23 -1.83 12.60
CA PHE A 67 -14.03 -3.01 12.89
C PHE A 67 -14.21 -3.16 14.40
N GLY A 68 -15.43 -3.55 14.86
CA GLY A 68 -15.72 -3.73 16.28
C GLY A 68 -15.44 -2.50 17.16
N GLY A 69 -15.51 -1.27 16.59
CA GLY A 69 -15.15 -0.05 17.30
C GLY A 69 -13.63 0.22 17.40
N THR A 70 -12.82 -0.67 16.85
CA THR A 70 -11.35 -0.56 16.84
C THR A 70 -10.88 -0.04 15.49
N ARG A 71 -9.86 0.86 15.49
CA ARG A 71 -9.29 1.48 14.29
C ARG A 71 -7.81 1.12 14.15
N VAL A 72 -7.39 0.88 12.88
CA VAL A 72 -6.00 0.91 12.45
C VAL A 72 -5.91 1.77 11.19
N GLY A 73 -5.19 2.88 11.26
CA GLY A 73 -5.02 3.85 10.17
C GLY A 73 -3.67 3.75 9.46
N THR A 74 -3.55 4.48 8.35
CA THR A 74 -2.31 4.62 7.56
C THR A 74 -1.76 3.26 7.10
N VAL A 75 -2.65 2.39 6.61
CA VAL A 75 -2.30 1.00 6.26
C VAL A 75 -1.70 0.86 4.85
N GLU A 76 -1.83 1.87 4.00
CA GLU A 76 -1.51 1.85 2.57
C GLU A 76 -0.05 1.51 2.26
N HIS A 77 0.92 2.13 2.94
CA HIS A 77 2.35 1.88 2.68
C HIS A 77 2.76 0.46 3.08
N LEU A 78 2.28 -0.02 4.23
CA LEU A 78 2.51 -1.40 4.67
C LEU A 78 1.83 -2.41 3.75
N LEU A 79 0.57 -2.19 3.36
CA LEU A 79 -0.14 -3.06 2.43
C LEU A 79 0.53 -3.06 1.05
N SER A 80 1.09 -1.93 0.62
CA SER A 80 1.89 -1.84 -0.61
C SER A 80 3.14 -2.74 -0.53
N ALA A 81 3.86 -2.74 0.59
CA ALA A 81 5.00 -3.63 0.81
C ALA A 81 4.60 -5.12 0.79
N ILE A 82 3.49 -5.46 1.46
CA ILE A 82 2.93 -6.82 1.51
C ILE A 82 2.54 -7.30 0.11
N ALA A 83 1.81 -6.47 -0.65
CA ALA A 83 1.44 -6.74 -2.04
C ALA A 83 2.66 -6.89 -2.95
N GLY A 84 3.63 -5.97 -2.81
CA GLY A 84 4.87 -5.95 -3.58
C GLY A 84 5.72 -7.20 -3.43
N LEU A 85 5.73 -7.79 -2.23
CA LEU A 85 6.48 -9.01 -1.92
C LEU A 85 5.64 -10.29 -2.09
N GLY A 86 4.35 -10.15 -2.39
CA GLY A 86 3.44 -11.28 -2.63
C GLY A 86 3.15 -12.11 -1.38
N VAL A 87 3.05 -11.48 -0.21
CA VAL A 87 2.67 -12.14 1.05
C VAL A 87 1.15 -12.28 1.10
N ASP A 88 0.66 -13.49 1.35
CA ASP A 88 -0.77 -13.81 1.35
C ASP A 88 -1.38 -13.85 2.76
N ASN A 89 -0.60 -14.32 3.75
CA ASN A 89 -1.10 -14.59 5.09
C ASN A 89 -0.18 -13.97 6.13
N LEU A 90 -0.67 -12.99 6.89
CA LEU A 90 0.13 -12.26 7.87
C LEU A 90 -0.76 -11.70 8.98
N LEU A 91 -0.34 -11.85 10.24
CA LEU A 91 -0.88 -11.10 11.35
C LEU A 91 0.03 -9.91 11.65
N ILE A 92 -0.57 -8.74 11.73
CA ILE A 92 0.07 -7.47 12.03
C ILE A 92 -0.48 -6.97 13.35
N ARG A 93 0.37 -6.96 14.40
CA ARG A 93 0.00 -6.42 15.71
C ARG A 93 0.55 -5.01 15.83
N VAL A 94 -0.29 -4.08 16.22
CA VAL A 94 0.04 -2.66 16.34
C VAL A 94 -0.38 -2.12 17.69
N SER A 95 0.52 -1.40 18.39
CA SER A 95 0.28 -0.87 19.72
C SER A 95 -0.42 0.50 19.74
N ALA A 96 -0.92 0.97 18.58
CA ALA A 96 -1.57 2.28 18.45
C ALA A 96 -2.65 2.26 17.35
N SER A 97 -3.38 3.37 17.18
CA SER A 97 -4.47 3.48 16.21
C SER A 97 -4.03 3.68 14.76
N GLU A 98 -2.73 3.66 14.48
CA GLU A 98 -2.18 3.80 13.12
C GLU A 98 -0.87 3.02 12.98
N ILE A 99 -0.53 2.66 11.73
CA ILE A 99 0.77 2.09 11.38
C ILE A 99 1.84 3.18 11.44
N PRO A 100 3.07 2.91 11.95
CA PRO A 100 4.12 3.91 11.99
C PRO A 100 4.52 4.35 10.58
N ILE A 101 4.81 5.64 10.41
CA ILE A 101 5.11 6.21 9.09
C ILE A 101 6.48 5.80 8.55
N MET A 102 7.40 5.39 9.41
CA MET A 102 8.78 5.08 9.10
C MET A 102 9.49 6.25 8.39
N ASP A 103 10.02 6.04 7.20
CA ASP A 103 10.64 7.09 6.36
C ASP A 103 9.66 7.74 5.36
N GLY A 104 8.37 7.44 5.49
CA GLY A 104 7.32 7.93 4.60
C GLY A 104 7.13 7.11 3.32
N SER A 105 7.86 6.00 3.17
CA SER A 105 7.76 5.08 2.02
C SER A 105 7.43 3.65 2.45
N ALA A 106 7.33 2.72 1.51
CA ALA A 106 7.17 1.29 1.79
C ALA A 106 8.50 0.56 2.05
N ALA A 107 9.65 1.17 1.72
CA ALA A 107 10.95 0.51 1.75
C ALA A 107 11.35 -0.05 3.13
N PRO A 108 11.11 0.61 4.28
CA PRO A 108 11.41 0.04 5.59
C PRO A 108 10.61 -1.23 5.88
N PHE A 109 9.33 -1.28 5.46
CA PHE A 109 8.50 -2.49 5.60
C PHE A 109 8.98 -3.62 4.68
N VAL A 110 9.41 -3.28 3.46
CA VAL A 110 10.08 -4.25 2.56
C VAL A 110 11.30 -4.84 3.25
N GLY A 111 12.17 -4.00 3.82
CA GLY A 111 13.37 -4.46 4.54
C GLY A 111 13.04 -5.42 5.69
N LEU A 112 12.04 -5.09 6.51
CA LEU A 112 11.59 -5.93 7.62
C LEU A 112 11.04 -7.27 7.13
N LEU A 113 10.18 -7.28 6.12
CA LEU A 113 9.60 -8.51 5.56
C LEU A 113 10.68 -9.40 4.91
N LEU A 114 11.66 -8.80 4.23
CA LEU A 114 12.80 -9.51 3.68
C LEU A 114 13.67 -10.12 4.79
N GLN A 115 13.92 -9.38 5.87
CA GLN A 115 14.66 -9.87 7.05
C GLN A 115 13.93 -11.04 7.75
N ALA A 116 12.60 -10.97 7.87
CA ALA A 116 11.79 -12.06 8.39
C ALA A 116 11.87 -13.33 7.53
N GLY A 117 12.23 -13.18 6.26
CA GLY A 117 12.23 -14.23 5.25
C GLY A 117 10.83 -14.73 4.93
N PHE A 118 10.70 -15.56 3.89
CA PHE A 118 9.41 -16.09 3.47
C PHE A 118 9.36 -17.61 3.53
N CYS A 119 8.16 -18.12 3.78
CA CYS A 119 7.80 -19.52 3.73
C CYS A 119 6.69 -19.73 2.72
N GLU A 120 6.89 -20.64 1.79
CA GLU A 120 5.85 -21.11 0.89
C GLU A 120 4.92 -22.07 1.63
N GLN A 121 3.62 -21.98 1.36
CA GLN A 121 2.58 -22.73 2.05
C GLN A 121 1.88 -23.67 1.07
N GLU A 122 1.42 -24.84 1.55
CA GLU A 122 0.76 -25.87 0.74
C GLU A 122 -0.68 -25.49 0.38
N ALA A 123 -0.85 -24.32 -0.26
CA ALA A 123 -2.13 -23.85 -0.79
C ALA A 123 -1.88 -22.99 -2.03
N ALA A 124 -2.71 -23.17 -3.06
CA ALA A 124 -2.61 -22.38 -4.28
C ALA A 124 -2.85 -20.88 -3.99
N LYS A 125 -1.96 -20.03 -4.52
CA LYS A 125 -2.14 -18.58 -4.52
C LYS A 125 -3.28 -18.20 -5.44
N ARG A 126 -4.23 -17.42 -4.93
CA ARG A 126 -5.38 -16.93 -5.66
C ARG A 126 -5.14 -15.53 -6.17
N PHE A 127 -5.69 -15.23 -7.35
CA PHE A 127 -5.65 -13.92 -7.98
C PHE A 127 -7.06 -13.49 -8.35
N ILE A 128 -7.35 -12.21 -8.23
CA ILE A 128 -8.52 -11.59 -8.85
C ILE A 128 -8.13 -11.16 -10.26
N LYS A 129 -8.70 -11.82 -11.28
CA LYS A 129 -8.56 -11.46 -12.69
C LYS A 129 -9.74 -10.59 -13.11
N ILE A 130 -9.44 -9.36 -13.52
CA ILE A 130 -10.45 -8.44 -14.02
C ILE A 130 -10.89 -8.89 -15.42
N VAL A 131 -12.19 -9.11 -15.61
CA VAL A 131 -12.76 -9.57 -16.87
C VAL A 131 -13.57 -8.51 -17.60
N ARG A 132 -13.96 -7.43 -16.91
CA ARG A 132 -14.65 -6.26 -17.49
C ARG A 132 -14.01 -4.97 -16.97
N PRO A 133 -13.99 -3.91 -17.80
CA PRO A 133 -13.59 -2.59 -17.32
C PRO A 133 -14.55 -2.08 -16.25
N VAL A 134 -14.01 -1.67 -15.10
CA VAL A 134 -14.75 -1.01 -14.03
C VAL A 134 -14.12 0.33 -13.77
N ARG A 135 -14.91 1.40 -13.78
CA ARG A 135 -14.45 2.78 -13.60
C ARG A 135 -15.33 3.52 -12.61
N VAL A 136 -14.70 4.24 -11.71
CA VAL A 136 -15.35 5.19 -10.81
C VAL A 136 -14.84 6.60 -11.09
N LYS A 137 -15.70 7.60 -10.88
CA LYS A 137 -15.39 9.00 -11.16
C LYS A 137 -16.08 9.91 -10.16
N VAL A 138 -15.35 10.91 -9.67
CA VAL A 138 -15.86 12.02 -8.87
C VAL A 138 -15.27 13.31 -9.43
N ASP A 139 -16.10 14.20 -9.93
CA ASP A 139 -15.73 15.41 -10.67
C ASP A 139 -14.82 15.11 -11.86
N ASP A 140 -13.60 15.64 -11.89
CA ASP A 140 -12.57 15.37 -12.90
C ASP A 140 -11.69 14.18 -12.57
N LYS A 141 -11.72 13.67 -11.32
CA LYS A 141 -10.88 12.57 -10.82
C LYS A 141 -11.52 11.22 -11.14
N TRP A 142 -10.69 10.23 -11.49
CA TRP A 142 -11.17 8.89 -11.79
C TRP A 142 -10.13 7.81 -11.52
N ALA A 143 -10.63 6.59 -11.31
CA ALA A 143 -9.84 5.38 -11.21
C ALA A 143 -10.56 4.25 -11.97
N GLU A 144 -9.81 3.36 -12.62
CA GLU A 144 -10.32 2.29 -13.46
C GLU A 144 -9.43 1.06 -13.37
N LEU A 145 -10.05 -0.13 -13.35
CA LEU A 145 -9.39 -1.40 -13.61
C LEU A 145 -9.95 -2.02 -14.88
N ARG A 146 -9.06 -2.49 -15.76
CA ARG A 146 -9.38 -3.16 -17.04
C ARG A 146 -8.75 -4.54 -17.12
N PRO A 147 -9.30 -5.45 -17.93
CA PRO A 147 -8.64 -6.71 -18.26
C PRO A 147 -7.21 -6.48 -18.80
N TYR A 148 -6.27 -7.24 -18.24
CA TYR A 148 -4.87 -7.23 -18.67
C TYR A 148 -4.19 -8.52 -18.21
N ASP A 149 -3.27 -9.05 -19.01
CA ASP A 149 -2.49 -10.23 -18.68
C ASP A 149 -1.23 -9.83 -17.92
N GLY A 150 -1.32 -9.80 -16.60
CA GLY A 150 -0.34 -9.26 -15.65
C GLY A 150 -0.97 -8.23 -14.71
N PHE A 151 -0.15 -7.41 -14.08
CA PHE A 151 -0.60 -6.26 -13.33
C PHE A 151 0.20 -5.02 -13.73
N GLU A 152 -0.50 -4.00 -14.18
CA GLU A 152 0.08 -2.73 -14.59
C GLU A 152 -0.62 -1.59 -13.87
N LEU A 153 0.17 -0.66 -13.35
CA LEU A 153 -0.32 0.56 -12.70
C LEU A 153 0.11 1.77 -13.52
N ASN A 154 -0.84 2.61 -13.87
CA ASN A 154 -0.67 3.82 -14.66
C ASN A 154 -1.38 4.97 -13.92
N PHE A 155 -0.64 5.99 -13.53
CA PHE A 155 -1.16 7.07 -12.69
C PHE A 155 -0.71 8.43 -13.21
N GLU A 156 -1.64 9.37 -13.23
CA GLU A 156 -1.39 10.78 -13.53
C GLU A 156 -1.89 11.64 -12.37
N ILE A 157 -1.01 12.54 -11.90
CA ILE A 157 -1.33 13.61 -10.95
C ILE A 157 -1.41 14.93 -11.71
N ASP A 158 -2.03 15.94 -11.10
CA ASP A 158 -2.12 17.28 -11.72
C ASP A 158 -2.00 18.32 -10.60
N PHE A 159 -0.76 18.66 -10.27
CA PHE A 159 -0.42 19.72 -9.33
C PHE A 159 0.12 20.92 -10.10
N ASP A 160 -0.54 22.06 -9.95
CA ASP A 160 -0.03 23.34 -10.46
C ASP A 160 0.86 23.98 -9.38
N HIS A 161 2.12 23.50 -9.31
CA HIS A 161 3.07 23.96 -8.30
C HIS A 161 4.50 24.00 -8.90
N PRO A 162 5.29 25.10 -8.68
CA PRO A 162 6.61 25.27 -9.30
C PRO A 162 7.63 24.19 -8.91
N ALA A 163 7.53 23.61 -7.70
CA ALA A 163 8.40 22.54 -7.26
C ALA A 163 8.02 21.17 -7.85
N ILE A 164 6.86 21.03 -8.50
CA ILE A 164 6.37 19.77 -9.08
C ILE A 164 6.38 19.93 -10.61
N ASN A 165 7.44 19.40 -11.23
CA ASN A 165 7.62 19.50 -12.68
C ASN A 165 6.48 18.78 -13.41
N LYS A 166 5.85 19.47 -14.37
CA LYS A 166 4.72 18.94 -15.16
C LYS A 166 5.09 17.73 -16.00
N ASP A 167 6.35 17.62 -16.45
CA ASP A 167 6.83 16.48 -17.23
C ASP A 167 6.95 15.18 -16.40
N PHE A 168 6.91 15.28 -15.07
CA PHE A 168 7.07 14.17 -14.14
C PHE A 168 5.80 13.87 -13.31
N GLN A 169 4.64 14.21 -13.84
CA GLN A 169 3.35 13.98 -13.18
C GLN A 169 2.60 12.74 -13.69
N HIS A 170 3.24 11.94 -14.54
CA HIS A 170 2.72 10.67 -15.03
C HIS A 170 3.78 9.59 -14.86
N ALA A 171 3.36 8.42 -14.33
CA ALA A 171 4.21 7.24 -14.23
C ALA A 171 3.43 5.97 -14.53
N GLN A 172 4.14 4.98 -15.06
CA GLN A 172 3.64 3.65 -15.36
C GLN A 172 4.58 2.60 -14.77
N LEU A 173 4.02 1.58 -14.13
CA LEU A 173 4.76 0.45 -13.59
C LEU A 173 4.16 -0.85 -14.09
N GLN A 174 4.95 -1.65 -14.82
CA GLN A 174 4.66 -3.07 -15.02
C GLN A 174 5.07 -3.80 -13.72
N PHE A 175 4.09 -4.37 -13.03
CA PHE A 175 4.33 -4.94 -11.72
C PHE A 175 5.12 -6.26 -11.81
N SER A 176 6.20 -6.29 -11.06
CA SER A 176 6.90 -7.46 -10.54
C SER A 176 7.47 -7.09 -9.18
N THR A 177 7.86 -8.05 -8.33
CA THR A 177 8.53 -7.70 -7.07
C THR A 177 9.80 -6.89 -7.29
N GLN A 178 10.58 -7.21 -8.31
CA GLN A 178 11.80 -6.47 -8.63
C GLN A 178 11.49 -5.01 -9.00
N ASN A 179 10.57 -4.78 -9.93
CA ASN A 179 10.18 -3.42 -10.33
C ASN A 179 9.58 -2.63 -9.16
N PHE A 180 8.79 -3.29 -8.30
CA PHE A 180 8.26 -2.68 -7.09
C PHE A 180 9.38 -2.19 -6.17
N ILE A 181 10.37 -3.05 -5.87
CA ILE A 181 11.49 -2.70 -4.98
C ILE A 181 12.33 -1.58 -5.58
N GLU A 182 12.72 -1.69 -6.85
CA GLU A 182 13.68 -0.79 -7.49
C GLU A 182 13.06 0.57 -7.88
N GLN A 183 11.78 0.59 -8.25
CA GLN A 183 11.18 1.75 -8.89
C GLN A 183 10.09 2.41 -8.05
N LEU A 184 9.57 1.75 -7.01
CA LEU A 184 8.38 2.24 -6.31
C LEU A 184 8.54 2.29 -4.79
N SER A 185 9.09 1.24 -4.17
CA SER A 185 9.02 1.01 -2.72
C SER A 185 9.58 2.17 -1.89
N SER A 186 10.57 2.91 -2.40
CA SER A 186 11.23 4.02 -1.70
C SER A 186 10.64 5.41 -2.02
N ALA A 187 9.56 5.50 -2.79
CA ALA A 187 8.88 6.77 -3.04
C ALA A 187 8.17 7.26 -1.77
N ARG A 188 8.54 8.46 -1.29
CA ARG A 188 8.05 9.03 -0.02
C ARG A 188 6.74 9.77 -0.19
N THR A 189 5.95 9.77 0.89
CA THR A 189 4.80 10.67 1.03
C THR A 189 5.24 12.13 1.04
N PHE A 190 4.31 13.04 0.74
CA PHE A 190 4.59 14.46 0.64
C PHE A 190 3.45 15.31 1.17
N GLY A 191 3.78 16.54 1.56
CA GLY A 191 2.80 17.51 2.01
C GLY A 191 3.25 18.94 1.78
N PHE A 192 2.25 19.84 1.64
CA PHE A 192 2.51 21.26 1.49
C PHE A 192 2.59 21.94 2.85
N LEU A 193 3.61 22.76 3.05
CA LEU A 193 3.85 23.48 4.32
C LEU A 193 2.62 24.31 4.73
N ARG A 194 1.96 24.94 3.75
CA ARG A 194 0.73 25.73 3.98
C ARG A 194 -0.43 24.95 4.60
N ASP A 195 -0.47 23.63 4.40
CA ASP A 195 -1.55 22.78 4.90
C ASP A 195 -1.23 22.21 6.31
N ILE A 196 0.05 22.25 6.73
CA ILE A 196 0.51 21.64 7.98
C ILE A 196 -0.16 22.27 9.22
N GLU A 197 -0.34 23.59 9.24
CA GLU A 197 -0.99 24.25 10.39
C GLU A 197 -2.45 23.81 10.53
N ALA A 198 -3.18 23.74 9.42
CA ALA A 198 -4.56 23.28 9.40
C ALA A 198 -4.67 21.79 9.79
N LEU A 199 -3.74 20.96 9.34
CA LEU A 199 -3.65 19.55 9.71
C LEU A 199 -3.40 19.39 11.22
N ARG A 200 -2.45 20.13 11.77
CA ARG A 200 -2.13 20.09 13.22
C ARG A 200 -3.27 20.58 14.09
N GLN A 201 -4.02 21.60 13.66
CA GLN A 201 -5.23 22.06 14.37
C GLN A 201 -6.32 20.98 14.44
N ASN A 202 -6.31 20.04 13.47
CA ASN A 202 -7.20 18.87 13.44
C ASN A 202 -6.55 17.60 14.04
N ASN A 203 -5.46 17.73 14.80
CA ASN A 203 -4.69 16.61 15.37
C ASN A 203 -4.19 15.62 14.32
N LEU A 204 -3.82 16.12 13.14
CA LEU A 204 -3.19 15.35 12.06
C LEU A 204 -1.76 15.81 11.83
N ALA A 205 -0.93 14.93 11.26
CA ALA A 205 0.48 15.19 10.93
C ALA A 205 1.33 15.67 12.11
N LEU A 206 0.99 15.27 13.35
CA LEU A 206 1.74 15.66 14.56
C LEU A 206 3.15 15.03 14.59
N GLY A 207 3.33 13.84 14.00
CA GLY A 207 4.61 13.15 13.84
C GLY A 207 5.32 13.43 12.51
N GLY A 208 4.74 14.29 11.66
CA GLY A 208 5.32 14.64 10.36
C GLY A 208 6.58 15.47 10.48
N SER A 209 7.64 15.08 9.78
CA SER A 209 8.94 15.75 9.69
C SER A 209 9.55 15.57 8.30
N MET A 210 10.66 16.27 8.02
CA MET A 210 11.41 16.06 6.76
C MET A 210 12.08 14.69 6.70
N ASP A 211 12.22 13.97 7.82
CA ASP A 211 12.75 12.60 7.82
C ASP A 211 11.74 11.56 7.28
N ASN A 212 10.43 11.90 7.29
CA ASN A 212 9.36 10.96 6.94
C ASN A 212 8.35 11.51 5.92
N ALA A 213 8.60 12.67 5.33
CA ALA A 213 7.80 13.24 4.26
C ALA A 213 8.62 14.22 3.40
N ILE A 214 8.27 14.33 2.13
CA ILE A 214 8.74 15.44 1.30
C ILE A 214 7.89 16.65 1.66
N VAL A 215 8.53 17.72 2.14
CA VAL A 215 7.87 18.97 2.52
C VAL A 215 8.08 20.00 1.43
N ILE A 216 6.99 20.60 0.96
CA ILE A 216 6.97 21.55 -0.14
C ILE A 216 6.45 22.89 0.38
N ASP A 217 7.23 23.98 0.21
CA ASP A 217 6.76 25.34 0.43
C ASP A 217 6.10 25.91 -0.84
N ASP A 218 5.91 27.21 -0.93
CA ASP A 218 5.25 27.85 -2.07
C ASP A 218 6.07 27.75 -3.39
N ALA A 219 7.34 27.37 -3.35
CA ALA A 219 8.22 27.35 -4.51
C ALA A 219 9.18 26.16 -4.58
N ASN A 220 9.56 25.57 -3.44
CA ASN A 220 10.68 24.65 -3.34
C ASN A 220 10.33 23.38 -2.55
N ILE A 221 11.13 22.34 -2.74
CA ILE A 221 11.24 21.19 -1.86
C ILE A 221 12.21 21.57 -0.73
N LEU A 222 11.79 21.38 0.53
CA LEU A 222 12.57 21.78 1.71
C LEU A 222 13.56 20.72 2.20
N ASN A 223 13.39 19.48 1.79
CA ASN A 223 14.29 18.38 2.14
C ASN A 223 15.66 18.61 1.49
N GLU A 224 16.73 18.67 2.28
CA GLU A 224 18.10 18.95 1.79
C GLU A 224 18.60 17.88 0.81
N GLU A 225 18.21 16.61 1.01
CA GLU A 225 18.55 15.49 0.13
C GLU A 225 17.80 15.50 -1.21
N GLY A 226 16.78 16.37 -1.36
CA GLY A 226 15.93 16.43 -2.54
C GLY A 226 15.04 15.21 -2.74
N LEU A 227 14.72 14.91 -3.99
CA LEU A 227 13.89 13.77 -4.40
C LEU A 227 14.74 12.52 -4.63
N ARG A 228 14.19 11.35 -4.29
CA ARG A 228 14.75 10.02 -4.61
C ARG A 228 14.55 9.65 -6.07
N PHE A 229 13.46 10.14 -6.69
CA PHE A 229 13.13 9.99 -8.11
C PHE A 229 12.65 11.33 -8.65
N ASN A 230 12.94 11.66 -9.91
CA ASN A 230 12.45 12.90 -10.54
C ASN A 230 10.92 13.00 -10.55
N ASP A 231 10.25 11.85 -10.56
CA ASP A 231 8.81 11.65 -10.57
C ASP A 231 8.29 11.05 -9.24
N GLU A 232 8.97 11.33 -8.10
CA GLU A 232 8.68 10.70 -6.80
C GLU A 232 7.24 10.93 -6.35
N PHE A 233 6.65 12.08 -6.62
CA PHE A 233 5.28 12.40 -6.23
C PHE A 233 4.26 11.44 -6.87
N VAL A 234 4.34 11.20 -8.16
CA VAL A 234 3.42 10.28 -8.85
C VAL A 234 3.74 8.82 -8.53
N ARG A 235 5.01 8.47 -8.30
CA ARG A 235 5.39 7.12 -7.81
C ARG A 235 4.78 6.86 -6.45
N HIS A 236 4.82 7.82 -5.55
CA HIS A 236 4.17 7.65 -4.24
C HIS A 236 2.65 7.44 -4.39
N LYS A 237 1.98 8.14 -5.32
CA LYS A 237 0.55 7.89 -5.59
C LYS A 237 0.28 6.49 -6.16
N ILE A 238 1.21 5.91 -6.92
CA ILE A 238 1.14 4.50 -7.34
C ILE A 238 1.34 3.56 -6.14
N LEU A 239 2.29 3.88 -5.24
CA LEU A 239 2.52 3.12 -4.02
C LEU A 239 1.28 3.06 -3.14
N ASP A 240 0.66 4.22 -2.87
CA ASP A 240 -0.62 4.33 -2.16
C ASP A 240 -1.70 3.48 -2.82
N ALA A 241 -1.86 3.63 -4.14
CA ALA A 241 -2.88 2.89 -4.89
C ALA A 241 -2.66 1.38 -4.83
N LEU A 242 -1.41 0.89 -4.90
CA LEU A 242 -1.10 -0.53 -4.77
C LEU A 242 -1.55 -1.08 -3.41
N GLY A 243 -1.31 -0.36 -2.32
CA GLY A 243 -1.75 -0.73 -0.98
C GLY A 243 -3.28 -0.68 -0.83
N ASP A 244 -3.92 0.38 -1.32
CA ASP A 244 -5.38 0.51 -1.30
C ASP A 244 -6.08 -0.59 -2.11
N LEU A 245 -5.56 -0.90 -3.29
CA LEU A 245 -6.08 -1.96 -4.16
C LEU A 245 -5.91 -3.35 -3.55
N TYR A 246 -4.88 -3.56 -2.72
CA TYR A 246 -4.66 -4.85 -2.06
C TYR A 246 -5.76 -5.19 -1.04
N LEU A 247 -6.54 -4.20 -0.59
CA LEU A 247 -7.74 -4.39 0.22
C LEU A 247 -8.88 -5.16 -0.50
N ILE A 248 -8.71 -5.48 -1.78
CA ILE A 248 -9.58 -6.41 -2.52
C ILE A 248 -9.44 -7.86 -2.00
N GLY A 249 -8.34 -8.18 -1.29
CA GLY A 249 -8.10 -9.45 -0.61
C GLY A 249 -7.20 -10.43 -1.36
N TYR A 250 -6.87 -10.19 -2.62
CA TYR A 250 -5.98 -11.02 -3.45
C TYR A 250 -5.15 -10.15 -4.41
N PRO A 251 -4.00 -10.61 -4.89
CA PRO A 251 -3.30 -9.96 -5.99
C PRO A 251 -4.19 -9.83 -7.24
N ILE A 252 -4.03 -8.73 -7.96
CA ILE A 252 -4.87 -8.38 -9.10
C ILE A 252 -4.16 -8.75 -10.41
N LEU A 253 -4.90 -9.32 -11.36
CA LEU A 253 -4.56 -9.38 -12.77
C LEU A 253 -5.45 -8.38 -13.51
N GLY A 254 -4.83 -7.30 -13.97
CA GLY A 254 -5.55 -6.18 -14.58
C GLY A 254 -4.62 -4.98 -14.80
N ARG A 255 -5.12 -3.98 -15.52
CA ARG A 255 -4.47 -2.68 -15.68
C ARG A 255 -5.23 -1.64 -14.89
N PHE A 256 -4.56 -1.06 -13.93
CA PHE A 256 -5.05 0.09 -13.17
C PHE A 256 -4.65 1.38 -13.88
N ASN A 257 -5.62 2.25 -14.12
CA ASN A 257 -5.39 3.59 -14.64
C ASN A 257 -6.08 4.59 -13.72
N ALA A 258 -5.39 5.68 -13.39
CA ALA A 258 -5.93 6.71 -12.50
C ALA A 258 -5.49 8.11 -12.91
N TYR A 259 -6.39 9.06 -12.73
CA TYR A 259 -6.15 10.48 -12.85
C TYR A 259 -6.60 11.18 -11.57
N LYS A 260 -5.65 11.82 -10.87
CA LYS A 260 -5.89 12.56 -9.62
C LYS A 260 -6.58 11.71 -8.54
N SER A 261 -6.44 10.39 -8.58
CA SER A 261 -7.05 9.48 -7.60
C SER A 261 -6.39 9.62 -6.23
N GLY A 262 -7.07 9.12 -5.23
CA GLY A 262 -6.62 9.01 -3.84
C GLY A 262 -7.39 7.89 -3.15
N HIS A 263 -7.16 7.72 -1.84
CA HIS A 263 -7.69 6.60 -1.05
C HIS A 263 -9.21 6.40 -1.21
N ALA A 264 -10.00 7.48 -1.21
CA ALA A 264 -11.44 7.41 -1.38
C ALA A 264 -11.84 6.78 -2.72
N LEU A 265 -11.27 7.25 -3.84
CA LEU A 265 -11.56 6.72 -5.18
C LEU A 265 -11.02 5.30 -5.38
N ASN A 266 -9.83 5.01 -4.85
CA ASN A 266 -9.25 3.67 -4.89
C ASN A 266 -10.15 2.67 -4.15
N ASN A 267 -10.62 3.03 -2.94
CA ASN A 267 -11.55 2.20 -2.18
C ASN A 267 -12.91 2.06 -2.88
N MET A 268 -13.44 3.15 -3.45
CA MET A 268 -14.69 3.11 -4.23
C MET A 268 -14.56 2.14 -5.42
N LEU A 269 -13.43 2.16 -6.14
CA LEU A 269 -13.19 1.25 -7.24
C LEU A 269 -13.16 -0.21 -6.79
N VAL A 270 -12.44 -0.52 -5.70
CA VAL A 270 -12.39 -1.88 -5.15
C VAL A 270 -13.79 -2.37 -4.75
N ARG A 271 -14.57 -1.54 -4.06
CA ARG A 271 -15.95 -1.87 -3.68
C ARG A 271 -16.85 -2.09 -4.90
N GLU A 272 -16.72 -1.26 -5.93
CA GLU A 272 -17.49 -1.39 -7.17
C GLU A 272 -17.17 -2.70 -7.89
N ILE A 273 -15.88 -3.10 -7.95
CA ILE A 273 -15.49 -4.39 -8.51
C ILE A 273 -16.12 -5.54 -7.75
N LEU A 274 -16.03 -5.53 -6.40
CA LEU A 274 -16.53 -6.59 -5.55
C LEU A 274 -18.06 -6.65 -5.46
N SER A 275 -18.76 -5.57 -5.83
CA SER A 275 -20.24 -5.51 -5.79
C SER A 275 -20.90 -6.39 -6.86
N ASP A 276 -20.22 -6.66 -7.98
CA ASP A 276 -20.71 -7.50 -9.08
C ASP A 276 -19.69 -8.59 -9.43
N PRO A 277 -19.97 -9.86 -9.08
CA PRO A 277 -19.11 -10.99 -9.41
C PRO A 277 -18.81 -11.16 -10.90
N SER A 278 -19.57 -10.53 -11.80
CA SER A 278 -19.31 -10.56 -13.25
C SER A 278 -18.12 -9.67 -13.67
N ASN A 279 -17.57 -8.86 -12.77
CA ASN A 279 -16.42 -7.99 -13.05
C ASN A 279 -15.09 -8.73 -12.99
N PHE A 280 -15.03 -9.87 -12.30
CA PHE A 280 -13.78 -10.58 -12.04
C PHE A 280 -13.96 -12.10 -11.97
N GLU A 281 -12.85 -12.80 -12.03
CA GLU A 281 -12.73 -14.24 -11.78
C GLU A 281 -11.64 -14.48 -10.74
N ILE A 282 -11.82 -15.50 -9.87
CA ILE A 282 -10.75 -15.99 -9.01
C ILE A 282 -10.01 -17.09 -9.76
N VAL A 283 -8.73 -16.88 -10.02
CA VAL A 283 -7.87 -17.81 -10.74
C VAL A 283 -6.67 -18.24 -9.91
N THR A 284 -6.12 -19.41 -10.22
CA THR A 284 -4.88 -19.96 -9.66
C THR A 284 -3.99 -20.44 -10.80
N PHE A 285 -2.67 -20.50 -10.55
CA PHE A 285 -1.70 -21.00 -11.52
C PHE A 285 -0.99 -22.22 -10.95
N ASP A 286 -1.06 -23.32 -11.66
CA ASP A 286 -0.31 -24.54 -11.38
C ASP A 286 1.07 -24.52 -12.10
N ASP A 287 1.86 -25.57 -11.90
CA ASP A 287 3.22 -25.65 -12.45
C ASP A 287 3.25 -25.72 -14.00
N ASN A 288 2.11 -25.97 -14.65
CA ASN A 288 2.00 -26.07 -16.11
C ASN A 288 1.59 -24.74 -16.76
N VAL A 289 1.11 -23.77 -15.97
CA VAL A 289 0.63 -22.48 -16.47
C VAL A 289 1.43 -21.36 -15.82
N SER A 290 2.18 -20.62 -16.63
CA SER A 290 2.98 -19.50 -16.15
C SER A 290 2.09 -18.39 -15.56
N CYS A 291 2.35 -17.99 -14.32
CA CYS A 291 1.73 -16.80 -13.73
C CYS A 291 2.28 -15.56 -14.43
N PRO A 292 1.42 -14.64 -14.89
CA PRO A 292 1.88 -13.41 -15.55
C PRO A 292 2.49 -12.37 -14.59
N ILE A 293 2.45 -12.64 -13.27
CA ILE A 293 3.12 -11.81 -12.26
C ILE A 293 4.36 -12.55 -11.75
N GLU A 294 5.50 -11.86 -11.78
CA GLU A 294 6.77 -12.39 -11.28
C GLU A 294 7.03 -11.91 -9.86
N TYR A 295 7.04 -12.86 -8.90
CA TYR A 295 7.48 -12.63 -7.53
C TYR A 295 8.90 -13.18 -7.35
N LEU A 296 9.73 -12.50 -6.55
CA LEU A 296 11.08 -12.99 -6.26
C LEU A 296 11.04 -14.40 -5.66
N PRO A 297 11.93 -15.29 -6.14
CA PRO A 297 12.07 -16.64 -5.57
C PRO A 297 12.59 -16.55 -4.12
N LEU A 298 12.10 -17.45 -3.26
CA LEU A 298 12.38 -17.46 -1.81
C LEU A 298 13.87 -17.55 -1.45
N ASN A 299 14.70 -18.07 -2.33
CA ASN A 299 16.14 -18.31 -2.12
C ASN A 299 17.04 -17.17 -2.62
N ARG A 300 16.50 -16.11 -3.21
CA ARG A 300 17.27 -14.94 -3.70
C ARG A 300 17.17 -13.71 -2.79
N ILE A 301 16.55 -13.85 -1.63
CA ILE A 301 16.32 -12.73 -0.72
C ILE A 301 17.40 -12.80 0.38
N THR A 302 18.65 -12.55 0.02
CA THR A 302 19.71 -12.19 0.97
C THR A 302 19.90 -10.67 0.86
N VAL A 303 19.53 -9.96 1.91
CA VAL A 303 19.98 -8.57 2.10
C VAL A 303 21.47 -8.68 2.39
N GLU A 304 22.31 -8.29 1.44
CA GLU A 304 23.71 -7.98 1.76
C GLU A 304 23.67 -6.77 2.69
N GLY A 305 24.17 -6.97 3.91
CA GLY A 305 24.17 -6.00 5.00
C GLY A 305 25.07 -4.78 4.78
#